data_37b631a0dea63a78273a6c2842f80f72
#
_entry.id   37b631a0dea63a78273a6c2842f80f72
#
_cell.length_a   1.000
_cell.length_b   1.000
_cell.length_c   1.000
_cell.angle_alpha   90.00
_cell.angle_beta   90.00
_cell.angle_gamma   90.00
#
_symmetry.space_group_name_H-M   'P 1'
#
loop_
_entity.id
_entity.type
_entity.pdbx_description
1 polymer ?
#
loop_
_entity_poly.entity_id
_entity_poly.type
_entity_poly.pdbx_seq_one_letter_code
_entity_poly.pdbx_strand_id
1 'polypeptide(L)'
;MQALTAISPVDGRYRDKVDSLANYFSESALIRYRVMVEVEYFIALCELPLPQLRGFDHALFDNLKEIYLDFTVEDAQKIKDIEKVTNHDVKAVEYFIKERFDALNLHEYKEFIHFGLTSQDINNTAVPCSFRDAIHDVYYPVIDELIAKLEELAEEWKDVPMLAKTHGQPASPTRLGKEIRVFVYRLTKQLELLKKVACSGKFGGATGNFNAHNVAYPEIDWTAFANKFLTEKLKIEREQYTTQISNYDNFAAVFDNLRRINNIVVDLDRDFWTYISMTYFKQKIKAGEVGSSAMPHKVNPIDFENSEGNLGIANAVLDHLGNKLPISRLQLDLTDSTVLRNIGVPLAHTIIAFKSTLKGLNKLIINKAAIEADLEDNWAVVAEAIQTILRREAYPNPYEALKALTRTNSKVTQASIAEFIDTLDVSAELKEQLKQISPSNYTGKL
;
A
#
# COMPACT_ATOMS: atom_id res chain seq x y z
N MET A 1 14.61 18.56 14.17
CA MET A 1 15.41 18.54 12.91
C MET A 1 14.78 19.56 11.98
N GLN A 2 15.58 20.38 11.29
CA GLN A 2 15.04 21.30 10.29
C GLN A 2 14.91 20.56 8.94
N ALA A 3 13.79 20.70 8.26
CA ALA A 3 13.53 20.02 6.99
C ALA A 3 14.59 20.28 5.91
N LEU A 4 15.15 21.50 5.89
CA LEU A 4 16.19 21.88 4.91
C LEU A 4 17.55 21.20 5.14
N THR A 5 17.82 20.68 6.32
CA THR A 5 19.09 20.00 6.67
C THR A 5 18.91 18.50 6.86
N ALA A 6 17.71 17.96 6.59
CA ALA A 6 17.43 16.53 6.68
C ALA A 6 18.11 15.78 5.52
N ILE A 7 18.76 14.66 5.82
CA ILE A 7 19.42 13.80 4.82
C ILE A 7 18.36 13.03 4.02
N SER A 8 17.34 12.52 4.70
CA SER A 8 16.23 11.80 4.03
C SER A 8 15.23 12.79 3.43
N PRO A 9 14.84 12.65 2.16
CA PRO A 9 13.77 13.47 1.57
C PRO A 9 12.42 13.25 2.23
N VAL A 10 12.18 12.10 2.88
CA VAL A 10 10.97 11.82 3.67
C VAL A 10 10.86 12.78 4.85
N ASP A 11 11.96 13.02 5.57
CA ASP A 11 11.99 13.92 6.72
C ASP A 11 12.25 15.38 6.34
N GLY A 12 12.69 15.65 5.12
CA GLY A 12 12.93 16.98 4.57
C GLY A 12 11.83 17.42 3.61
N ARG A 13 12.11 17.29 2.31
CA ARG A 13 11.28 17.79 1.19
C ARG A 13 9.80 17.37 1.26
N TYR A 14 9.52 16.16 1.76
CA TYR A 14 8.19 15.56 1.75
C TYR A 14 7.56 15.43 3.13
N ARG A 15 8.18 16.02 4.16
CA ARG A 15 7.72 15.88 5.56
C ARG A 15 6.24 16.23 5.73
N ASP A 16 5.79 17.32 5.12
CA ASP A 16 4.41 17.79 5.15
C ASP A 16 3.37 16.78 4.61
N LYS A 17 3.81 15.90 3.73
CA LYS A 17 2.95 14.87 3.12
C LYS A 17 2.78 13.62 3.96
N VAL A 18 3.73 13.36 4.87
CA VAL A 18 3.83 12.10 5.62
C VAL A 18 3.99 12.31 7.12
N ASP A 19 3.77 13.52 7.61
CA ASP A 19 3.97 13.86 9.02
C ASP A 19 3.17 12.98 9.98
N SER A 20 1.97 12.56 9.59
CA SER A 20 1.14 11.62 10.37
C SER A 20 1.83 10.28 10.66
N LEU A 21 2.76 9.84 9.80
CA LEU A 21 3.50 8.59 10.02
C LEU A 21 4.49 8.69 11.19
N ALA A 22 4.85 9.90 11.63
CA ALA A 22 5.70 10.10 12.80
C ALA A 22 5.09 9.55 14.09
N ASN A 23 3.75 9.51 14.19
CA ASN A 23 3.02 8.92 15.32
C ASN A 23 3.19 7.40 15.45
N TYR A 24 3.75 6.74 14.43
CA TYR A 24 3.91 5.30 14.36
C TYR A 24 5.38 4.87 14.21
N PHE A 25 6.18 5.61 13.44
CA PHE A 25 7.51 5.18 13.01
C PHE A 25 8.66 6.06 13.48
N SER A 26 8.40 7.14 14.22
CA SER A 26 9.47 7.87 14.89
C SER A 26 10.03 7.07 16.07
N GLU A 27 11.24 7.41 16.52
CA GLU A 27 11.83 6.82 17.74
C GLU A 27 10.93 7.04 18.96
N SER A 28 10.34 8.24 19.10
CA SER A 28 9.37 8.53 20.15
C SER A 28 8.14 7.64 20.09
N ALA A 29 7.62 7.38 18.88
CA ALA A 29 6.49 6.47 18.70
C ALA A 29 6.85 5.02 19.07
N LEU A 30 7.99 4.51 18.62
CA LEU A 30 8.47 3.18 18.99
C LEU A 30 8.56 3.03 20.51
N ILE A 31 9.14 4.01 21.19
CA ILE A 31 9.24 4.03 22.65
C ILE A 31 7.85 4.00 23.28
N ARG A 32 6.93 4.84 22.82
CA ARG A 32 5.53 4.86 23.31
C ARG A 32 4.84 3.50 23.16
N TYR A 33 4.98 2.83 22.02
CA TYR A 33 4.42 1.49 21.83
C TYR A 33 5.05 0.44 22.74
N ARG A 34 6.33 0.55 23.04
CA ARG A 34 6.99 -0.32 24.03
C ARG A 34 6.41 -0.07 25.43
N VAL A 35 6.24 1.17 25.84
CA VAL A 35 5.60 1.55 27.11
C VAL A 35 4.18 0.99 27.18
N MET A 36 3.41 1.12 26.09
CA MET A 36 2.07 0.57 26.00
C MET A 36 2.06 -0.94 26.26
N VAL A 37 2.92 -1.70 25.60
CA VAL A 37 2.97 -3.16 25.76
C VAL A 37 3.34 -3.55 27.19
N GLU A 38 4.32 -2.89 27.80
CA GLU A 38 4.72 -3.16 29.20
C GLU A 38 3.59 -2.85 30.20
N VAL A 39 2.89 -1.73 30.03
CA VAL A 39 1.78 -1.35 30.89
C VAL A 39 0.61 -2.30 30.73
N GLU A 40 0.21 -2.61 29.51
CA GLU A 40 -0.89 -3.55 29.25
C GLU A 40 -0.54 -4.97 29.74
N TYR A 41 0.72 -5.37 29.65
CA TYR A 41 1.21 -6.64 30.21
C TYR A 41 1.08 -6.66 31.73
N PHE A 42 1.53 -5.61 32.43
CA PHE A 42 1.37 -5.50 33.88
C PHE A 42 -0.11 -5.57 34.30
N ILE A 43 -1.00 -4.84 33.60
CA ILE A 43 -2.44 -4.89 33.83
C ILE A 43 -2.97 -6.34 33.65
N ALA A 44 -2.54 -7.02 32.59
CA ALA A 44 -2.95 -8.40 32.32
C ALA A 44 -2.45 -9.37 33.41
N LEU A 45 -1.25 -9.15 33.98
CA LEU A 45 -0.76 -9.92 35.13
C LEU A 45 -1.63 -9.71 36.38
N CYS A 46 -2.10 -8.46 36.64
CA CYS A 46 -3.01 -8.17 37.76
C CYS A 46 -4.37 -8.87 37.62
N GLU A 47 -4.79 -9.22 36.39
CA GLU A 47 -6.00 -9.99 36.13
C GLU A 47 -5.83 -11.49 36.39
N LEU A 48 -4.59 -11.98 36.60
CA LEU A 48 -4.30 -13.36 36.98
C LEU A 48 -4.40 -13.57 38.51
N PRO A 49 -4.62 -14.80 39.00
CA PRO A 49 -4.68 -15.10 40.43
C PRO A 49 -3.30 -15.14 41.08
N LEU A 50 -2.38 -14.22 40.74
CA LEU A 50 -1.06 -14.16 41.31
C LEU A 50 -1.12 -13.63 42.74
N PRO A 51 -0.61 -14.36 43.74
CA PRO A 51 -0.72 -13.95 45.14
C PRO A 51 -0.18 -12.56 45.43
N GLN A 52 0.93 -12.18 44.79
CA GLN A 52 1.63 -10.91 44.98
C GLN A 52 0.88 -9.70 44.36
N LEU A 53 0.02 -9.93 43.37
CA LEU A 53 -0.77 -8.89 42.71
C LEU A 53 -2.22 -8.85 43.13
N ARG A 54 -2.66 -9.79 44.01
CA ARG A 54 -4.06 -9.89 44.48
C ARG A 54 -4.56 -8.62 45.15
N GLY A 55 -3.66 -7.86 45.78
CA GLY A 55 -4.01 -6.61 46.48
C GLY A 55 -4.00 -5.36 45.58
N PHE A 56 -3.68 -5.51 44.30
CA PHE A 56 -3.62 -4.36 43.40
C PHE A 56 -5.03 -3.80 43.16
N ASP A 57 -5.16 -2.47 43.30
CA ASP A 57 -6.44 -1.81 43.04
C ASP A 57 -6.66 -1.62 41.53
N HIS A 58 -7.59 -2.35 40.96
CA HIS A 58 -7.94 -2.28 39.52
C HIS A 58 -8.51 -0.91 39.11
N ALA A 59 -8.97 -0.06 40.04
CA ALA A 59 -9.37 1.31 39.73
C ALA A 59 -8.20 2.16 39.19
N LEU A 60 -6.96 1.75 39.46
CA LEU A 60 -5.74 2.42 38.99
C LEU A 60 -5.33 2.03 37.56
N PHE A 61 -6.00 1.10 36.90
CA PHE A 61 -5.65 0.68 35.53
C PHE A 61 -5.68 1.84 34.55
N ASP A 62 -6.63 2.75 34.67
CA ASP A 62 -6.72 3.90 33.77
C ASP A 62 -5.54 4.88 34.01
N ASN A 63 -5.10 5.09 35.27
CA ASN A 63 -3.91 5.88 35.57
C ASN A 63 -2.62 5.23 35.01
N LEU A 64 -2.54 3.90 34.99
CA LEU A 64 -1.42 3.22 34.34
C LEU A 64 -1.43 3.42 32.83
N LYS A 65 -2.61 3.39 32.21
CA LYS A 65 -2.73 3.63 30.75
C LYS A 65 -2.37 5.06 30.36
N GLU A 66 -2.62 6.06 31.21
CA GLU A 66 -2.18 7.43 30.99
C GLU A 66 -0.67 7.53 30.73
N ILE A 67 0.15 6.62 31.28
CA ILE A 67 1.60 6.58 31.04
C ILE A 67 1.96 6.51 29.55
N TYR A 68 1.15 5.82 28.73
CA TYR A 68 1.37 5.73 27.28
C TYR A 68 0.36 6.53 26.46
N LEU A 69 -0.84 6.83 26.97
CA LEU A 69 -1.85 7.65 26.28
C LEU A 69 -1.41 9.11 26.23
N ASP A 70 -0.88 9.62 27.34
CA ASP A 70 -0.39 11.00 27.48
C ASP A 70 1.13 11.12 27.26
N PHE A 71 1.71 10.11 26.59
CA PHE A 71 3.16 10.03 26.39
C PHE A 71 3.67 11.16 25.49
N THR A 72 4.68 11.90 25.97
CA THR A 72 5.25 13.08 25.33
C THR A 72 6.64 12.82 24.73
N VAL A 73 7.12 13.75 23.91
CA VAL A 73 8.50 13.74 23.41
C VAL A 73 9.50 13.90 24.56
N GLU A 74 9.14 14.64 25.61
CA GLU A 74 9.92 14.80 26.84
C GLU A 74 10.08 13.47 27.59
N ASP A 75 9.04 12.64 27.63
CA ASP A 75 9.11 11.29 28.20
C ASP A 75 10.02 10.39 27.37
N ALA A 76 9.90 10.46 26.05
CA ALA A 76 10.83 9.76 25.15
C ALA A 76 12.29 10.20 25.39
N GLN A 77 12.52 11.50 25.58
CA GLN A 77 13.87 12.01 25.87
C GLN A 77 14.42 11.50 27.22
N LYS A 78 13.59 11.41 28.26
CA LYS A 78 13.99 10.80 29.55
C LYS A 78 14.43 9.36 29.38
N ILE A 79 13.65 8.57 28.60
CA ILE A 79 14.01 7.17 28.30
C ILE A 79 15.32 7.11 27.52
N LYS A 80 15.55 7.99 26.55
CA LYS A 80 16.82 8.08 25.81
C LYS A 80 18.00 8.46 26.70
N ASP A 81 17.78 9.29 27.72
CA ASP A 81 18.84 9.65 28.69
C ASP A 81 19.19 8.47 29.62
N ILE A 82 18.20 7.67 30.03
CA ILE A 82 18.44 6.41 30.75
C ILE A 82 19.20 5.41 29.84
N GLU A 83 18.78 5.29 28.57
CA GLU A 83 19.42 4.39 27.58
C GLU A 83 20.91 4.73 27.39
N LYS A 84 21.30 5.98 27.36
CA LYS A 84 22.72 6.41 27.27
C LYS A 84 23.58 5.85 28.39
N VAL A 85 23.02 5.62 29.57
CA VAL A 85 23.73 5.06 30.72
C VAL A 85 23.69 3.54 30.72
N THR A 86 22.54 2.95 30.41
CA THR A 86 22.32 1.50 30.47
C THR A 86 22.79 0.78 29.22
N ASN A 87 22.95 1.49 28.10
CA ASN A 87 23.21 0.97 26.76
C ASN A 87 22.21 -0.11 26.34
N HIS A 88 20.96 0.00 26.80
CA HIS A 88 19.91 -0.97 26.52
C HIS A 88 18.53 -0.28 26.46
N ASP A 89 17.92 -0.27 25.28
CA ASP A 89 16.70 0.48 24.97
C ASP A 89 15.46 -0.01 25.74
N VAL A 90 15.16 -1.29 25.72
CA VAL A 90 14.00 -1.85 26.44
C VAL A 90 14.17 -1.77 27.95
N LYS A 91 15.39 -1.94 28.46
CA LYS A 91 15.68 -1.75 29.89
C LYS A 91 15.47 -0.32 30.36
N ALA A 92 15.75 0.65 29.49
CA ALA A 92 15.47 2.06 29.77
C ALA A 92 13.95 2.33 29.87
N VAL A 93 13.13 1.68 29.04
CA VAL A 93 11.67 1.72 29.16
C VAL A 93 11.20 1.16 30.48
N GLU A 94 11.71 0.00 30.91
CA GLU A 94 11.38 -0.63 32.19
C GLU A 94 11.69 0.33 33.36
N TYR A 95 12.87 0.96 33.38
CA TYR A 95 13.24 1.91 34.45
C TYR A 95 12.33 3.14 34.45
N PHE A 96 12.00 3.68 33.31
CA PHE A 96 11.06 4.80 33.23
C PHE A 96 9.69 4.43 33.81
N ILE A 97 9.15 3.25 33.49
CA ILE A 97 7.87 2.80 34.04
C ILE A 97 7.98 2.59 35.56
N LYS A 98 9.08 2.02 36.06
CA LYS A 98 9.33 1.90 37.50
C LYS A 98 9.32 3.26 38.22
N GLU A 99 9.90 4.31 37.62
CA GLU A 99 9.82 5.67 38.15
C GLU A 99 8.36 6.21 38.19
N ARG A 100 7.56 5.90 37.16
CA ARG A 100 6.13 6.25 37.15
C ARG A 100 5.35 5.53 38.23
N PHE A 101 5.68 4.24 38.49
CA PHE A 101 5.09 3.47 39.58
C PHE A 101 5.45 4.08 40.96
N ASP A 102 6.69 4.50 41.12
CA ASP A 102 7.10 5.17 42.35
C ASP A 102 6.32 6.50 42.56
N ALA A 103 6.10 7.27 41.51
CA ALA A 103 5.30 8.50 41.55
C ALA A 103 3.81 8.27 41.88
N LEU A 104 3.28 7.08 41.51
CA LEU A 104 1.92 6.65 41.84
C LEU A 104 1.83 5.91 43.20
N ASN A 105 2.91 5.83 43.99
CA ASN A 105 3.02 5.05 45.22
C ASN A 105 2.77 3.54 45.06
N LEU A 106 3.19 2.98 43.92
CA LEU A 106 3.05 1.57 43.56
C LEU A 106 4.36 0.80 43.64
N HIS A 107 5.28 1.18 44.52
CA HIS A 107 6.65 0.62 44.60
C HIS A 107 6.68 -0.87 44.90
N GLU A 108 5.69 -1.40 45.61
CA GLU A 108 5.62 -2.85 45.94
C GLU A 108 5.33 -3.72 44.71
N TYR A 109 4.77 -3.16 43.62
CA TYR A 109 4.40 -3.89 42.41
C TYR A 109 5.40 -3.74 41.26
N LYS A 110 6.36 -2.83 41.35
CA LYS A 110 7.22 -2.45 40.22
C LYS A 110 8.14 -3.55 39.71
N GLU A 111 8.42 -4.59 40.51
CA GLU A 111 9.21 -5.75 40.06
C GLU A 111 8.43 -6.70 39.14
N PHE A 112 7.11 -6.50 38.99
CA PHE A 112 6.31 -7.19 38.01
C PHE A 112 6.30 -6.50 36.62
N ILE A 113 6.90 -5.31 36.49
CA ILE A 113 7.19 -4.70 35.19
C ILE A 113 8.23 -5.59 34.49
N HIS A 114 8.02 -5.95 33.22
CA HIS A 114 8.89 -6.84 32.45
C HIS A 114 9.06 -8.25 33.05
N PHE A 115 8.13 -8.69 33.88
CA PHE A 115 8.23 -9.97 34.58
C PHE A 115 8.28 -11.15 33.62
N GLY A 116 9.34 -11.94 33.68
CA GLY A 116 9.53 -13.14 32.84
C GLY A 116 9.80 -12.89 31.36
N LEU A 117 9.80 -11.64 30.91
CA LEU A 117 9.95 -11.24 29.52
C LEU A 117 11.40 -11.12 29.07
N THR A 118 11.58 -11.09 27.78
CA THR A 118 12.79 -10.63 27.09
C THR A 118 12.46 -9.42 26.22
N SER A 119 13.47 -8.65 25.83
CA SER A 119 13.29 -7.44 25.02
C SER A 119 12.48 -7.66 23.75
N GLN A 120 12.57 -8.85 23.17
CA GLN A 120 11.84 -9.17 21.94
C GLN A 120 10.35 -9.50 22.18
N ASP A 121 9.94 -9.84 23.40
CA ASP A 121 8.50 -9.88 23.72
C ASP A 121 7.86 -8.50 23.61
N ILE A 122 8.64 -7.45 23.88
CA ILE A 122 8.22 -6.06 23.77
C ILE A 122 8.35 -5.56 22.32
N ASN A 123 9.50 -5.77 21.67
CA ASN A 123 9.74 -5.27 20.31
C ASN A 123 8.84 -5.98 19.28
N ASN A 124 8.73 -7.32 19.37
CA ASN A 124 7.93 -8.11 18.43
C ASN A 124 6.41 -8.09 18.71
N THR A 125 5.96 -7.22 19.58
CA THR A 125 4.55 -6.85 19.78
C THR A 125 4.32 -5.37 19.54
N ALA A 126 5.20 -4.48 20.02
CA ALA A 126 5.13 -3.03 19.81
C ALA A 126 5.20 -2.66 18.32
N VAL A 127 6.14 -3.24 17.56
CA VAL A 127 6.31 -2.96 16.13
C VAL A 127 5.09 -3.43 15.32
N PRO A 128 4.55 -4.66 15.48
CA PRO A 128 3.31 -5.04 14.81
C PRO A 128 2.12 -4.14 15.15
N CYS A 129 1.94 -3.74 16.41
CA CYS A 129 0.88 -2.82 16.81
C CYS A 129 1.01 -1.47 16.10
N SER A 130 2.19 -0.87 16.13
CA SER A 130 2.48 0.40 15.47
C SER A 130 2.24 0.32 13.95
N PHE A 131 2.72 -0.74 13.30
CA PHE A 131 2.55 -0.93 11.86
C PHE A 131 1.08 -1.13 11.48
N ARG A 132 0.33 -1.96 12.24
CA ARG A 132 -1.11 -2.14 12.06
C ARG A 132 -1.84 -0.81 12.11
N ASP A 133 -1.57 -0.01 13.15
CA ASP A 133 -2.25 1.27 13.35
C ASP A 133 -1.91 2.24 12.21
N ALA A 134 -0.65 2.30 11.75
CA ALA A 134 -0.26 3.10 10.58
C ALA A 134 -0.97 2.67 9.29
N ILE A 135 -1.13 1.36 9.07
CA ILE A 135 -1.87 0.84 7.92
C ILE A 135 -3.33 1.25 8.00
N HIS A 136 -3.96 1.14 9.16
CA HIS A 136 -5.37 1.50 9.32
C HIS A 136 -5.62 3.01 9.24
N ASP A 137 -4.80 3.80 9.92
CA ASP A 137 -5.06 5.22 10.10
C ASP A 137 -4.51 6.11 8.97
N VAL A 138 -3.49 5.61 8.22
CA VAL A 138 -2.82 6.40 7.19
C VAL A 138 -2.89 5.74 5.82
N TYR A 139 -2.49 4.47 5.71
CA TYR A 139 -2.40 3.81 4.41
C TYR A 139 -3.77 3.55 3.77
N TYR A 140 -4.70 2.93 4.50
CA TYR A 140 -6.02 2.62 3.97
C TYR A 140 -6.79 3.87 3.53
N PRO A 141 -6.86 4.97 4.30
CA PRO A 141 -7.53 6.17 3.83
C PRO A 141 -6.98 6.70 2.50
N VAL A 142 -5.66 6.68 2.31
CA VAL A 142 -5.04 7.23 1.09
C VAL A 142 -5.25 6.31 -0.12
N ILE A 143 -5.15 4.99 0.03
CA ILE A 143 -5.43 4.06 -1.08
C ILE A 143 -6.92 4.03 -1.43
N ASP A 144 -7.81 4.12 -0.46
CA ASP A 144 -9.25 4.19 -0.68
C ASP A 144 -9.63 5.48 -1.43
N GLU A 145 -9.01 6.63 -1.11
CA GLU A 145 -9.16 7.88 -1.86
C GLU A 145 -8.70 7.72 -3.32
N LEU A 146 -7.56 7.05 -3.55
CA LEU A 146 -7.07 6.78 -4.91
C LEU A 146 -8.04 5.90 -5.70
N ILE A 147 -8.53 4.82 -5.10
CA ILE A 147 -9.50 3.91 -5.73
C ILE A 147 -10.79 4.66 -6.05
N ALA A 148 -11.32 5.44 -5.10
CA ALA A 148 -12.53 6.23 -5.29
C ALA A 148 -12.38 7.25 -6.43
N LYS A 149 -11.22 7.91 -6.55
CA LYS A 149 -10.95 8.81 -7.66
C LYS A 149 -10.90 8.09 -9.00
N LEU A 150 -10.32 6.91 -9.06
CA LEU A 150 -10.30 6.10 -10.28
C LEU A 150 -11.72 5.62 -10.67
N GLU A 151 -12.55 5.26 -9.69
CA GLU A 151 -13.96 4.91 -9.94
C GLU A 151 -14.76 6.10 -10.50
N GLU A 152 -14.57 7.30 -9.94
CA GLU A 152 -15.17 8.54 -10.43
C GLU A 152 -14.81 8.76 -11.90
N LEU A 153 -13.52 8.70 -12.26
CA LEU A 153 -13.04 8.90 -13.63
C LEU A 153 -13.50 7.79 -14.57
N ALA A 154 -13.53 6.54 -14.10
CA ALA A 154 -14.04 5.41 -14.87
C ALA A 154 -15.52 5.57 -15.23
N GLU A 155 -16.32 6.12 -14.32
CA GLU A 155 -17.73 6.40 -14.57
C GLU A 155 -17.92 7.64 -15.46
N GLU A 156 -17.17 8.72 -15.24
CA GLU A 156 -17.20 9.93 -16.06
C GLU A 156 -16.90 9.63 -17.54
N TRP A 157 -15.94 8.71 -17.80
CA TRP A 157 -15.48 8.42 -19.16
C TRP A 157 -15.91 7.04 -19.66
N LYS A 158 -16.93 6.43 -19.07
CA LYS A 158 -17.41 5.08 -19.41
C LYS A 158 -17.81 4.89 -20.88
N ASP A 159 -18.34 5.94 -21.51
CA ASP A 159 -18.83 5.93 -22.88
C ASP A 159 -17.86 6.54 -23.89
N VAL A 160 -16.64 6.90 -23.47
CA VAL A 160 -15.63 7.44 -24.36
C VAL A 160 -14.93 6.30 -25.10
N PRO A 161 -15.18 6.12 -26.42
CA PRO A 161 -14.44 5.15 -27.21
C PRO A 161 -12.98 5.59 -27.33
N MET A 162 -12.07 4.64 -27.30
CA MET A 162 -10.64 4.89 -27.39
C MET A 162 -9.98 3.77 -28.18
N LEU A 163 -9.02 4.12 -29.04
CA LEU A 163 -8.20 3.13 -29.72
C LEU A 163 -7.29 2.41 -28.72
N ALA A 164 -7.40 1.08 -28.62
CA ALA A 164 -6.41 0.32 -27.86
C ALA A 164 -5.15 0.13 -28.69
N LYS A 165 -4.02 0.00 -27.99
CA LYS A 165 -2.73 -0.26 -28.63
C LYS A 165 -2.11 -1.54 -28.03
N THR A 166 -1.77 -2.50 -28.89
CA THR A 166 -0.99 -3.67 -28.51
C THR A 166 0.36 -3.61 -29.23
N HIS A 167 1.45 -3.85 -28.50
CA HIS A 167 2.81 -3.66 -29.04
C HIS A 167 3.03 -2.23 -29.62
N GLY A 168 2.32 -1.23 -29.07
CA GLY A 168 2.33 0.15 -29.57
C GLY A 168 1.57 0.35 -30.88
N GLN A 169 0.93 -0.69 -31.45
CA GLN A 169 0.18 -0.61 -32.70
C GLN A 169 -1.33 -0.54 -32.46
N PRO A 170 -2.07 0.16 -33.34
CA PRO A 170 -3.53 0.20 -33.29
C PRO A 170 -4.15 -1.20 -33.25
N ALA A 171 -5.08 -1.40 -32.34
CA ALA A 171 -5.78 -2.64 -32.10
C ALA A 171 -7.28 -2.38 -31.92
N SER A 172 -8.04 -3.43 -31.54
CA SER A 172 -9.49 -3.32 -31.35
C SER A 172 -9.82 -2.19 -30.38
N PRO A 173 -10.78 -1.31 -30.72
CA PRO A 173 -11.17 -0.21 -29.85
C PRO A 173 -11.69 -0.69 -28.49
N THR A 174 -11.53 0.17 -27.51
CA THR A 174 -11.98 -0.03 -26.14
C THR A 174 -12.74 1.21 -25.65
N ARG A 175 -13.06 1.25 -24.36
CA ARG A 175 -13.61 2.45 -23.70
C ARG A 175 -12.68 2.92 -22.62
N LEU A 176 -12.41 4.21 -22.54
CA LEU A 176 -11.48 4.80 -21.58
C LEU A 176 -11.86 4.46 -20.13
N GLY A 177 -13.15 4.58 -19.78
CA GLY A 177 -13.60 4.24 -18.43
C GLY A 177 -13.37 2.75 -18.09
N LYS A 178 -13.51 1.84 -19.06
CA LYS A 178 -13.21 0.41 -18.86
C LYS A 178 -11.71 0.19 -18.63
N GLU A 179 -10.82 0.88 -19.33
CA GLU A 179 -9.38 0.78 -19.11
C GLU A 179 -9.00 1.21 -17.67
N ILE A 180 -9.63 2.28 -17.16
CA ILE A 180 -9.43 2.70 -15.76
C ILE A 180 -9.99 1.66 -14.79
N ARG A 181 -11.14 1.03 -15.07
CA ARG A 181 -11.70 -0.03 -14.21
C ARG A 181 -10.79 -1.24 -14.07
N VAL A 182 -9.88 -1.50 -15.00
CA VAL A 182 -8.86 -2.54 -14.86
C VAL A 182 -8.00 -2.28 -13.62
N PHE A 183 -7.56 -1.04 -13.42
CA PHE A 183 -6.75 -0.65 -12.26
C PHE A 183 -7.56 -0.69 -10.97
N VAL A 184 -8.79 -0.18 -10.97
CA VAL A 184 -9.72 -0.28 -9.83
C VAL A 184 -9.87 -1.73 -9.40
N TYR A 185 -10.17 -2.63 -10.33
CA TYR A 185 -10.32 -4.06 -10.05
C TYR A 185 -9.05 -4.68 -9.45
N ARG A 186 -7.90 -4.41 -10.07
CA ARG A 186 -6.61 -4.94 -9.61
C ARG A 186 -6.26 -4.45 -8.21
N LEU A 187 -6.39 -3.15 -7.94
CA LEU A 187 -6.11 -2.53 -6.64
C LEU A 187 -7.04 -3.10 -5.56
N THR A 188 -8.35 -3.16 -5.83
CA THR A 188 -9.34 -3.71 -4.89
C THR A 188 -9.01 -5.15 -4.53
N LYS A 189 -8.65 -6.01 -5.51
CA LYS A 189 -8.30 -7.39 -5.25
C LYS A 189 -7.03 -7.55 -4.41
N GLN A 190 -6.01 -6.72 -4.63
CA GLN A 190 -4.79 -6.77 -3.81
C GLN A 190 -5.03 -6.19 -2.41
N LEU A 191 -5.89 -5.17 -2.28
CA LEU A 191 -6.27 -4.62 -0.98
C LEU A 191 -7.09 -5.63 -0.14
N GLU A 192 -7.99 -6.40 -0.78
CA GLU A 192 -8.69 -7.52 -0.14
C GLU A 192 -7.73 -8.59 0.40
N LEU A 193 -6.64 -8.88 -0.33
CA LEU A 193 -5.61 -9.82 0.11
C LEU A 193 -4.80 -9.25 1.27
N LEU A 194 -4.42 -7.97 1.21
CA LEU A 194 -3.70 -7.29 2.28
C LEU A 194 -4.48 -7.34 3.61
N LYS A 195 -5.78 -7.04 3.55
CA LYS A 195 -6.68 -7.07 4.71
C LYS A 195 -6.85 -8.45 5.35
N LYS A 196 -6.49 -9.53 4.64
CA LYS A 196 -6.55 -10.91 5.15
C LYS A 196 -5.27 -11.40 5.81
N VAL A 197 -4.15 -10.69 5.62
CA VAL A 197 -2.90 -11.07 6.29
C VAL A 197 -3.02 -10.74 7.78
N ALA A 198 -2.82 -11.74 8.62
CA ALA A 198 -2.88 -11.55 10.06
C ALA A 198 -1.77 -10.63 10.56
N CYS A 199 -2.13 -9.68 11.40
CA CYS A 199 -1.14 -8.96 12.20
C CYS A 199 -0.77 -9.85 13.38
N SER A 200 0.47 -10.28 13.47
CA SER A 200 0.94 -11.22 14.50
C SER A 200 2.20 -10.75 15.18
N GLY A 201 2.47 -11.31 16.36
CA GLY A 201 3.66 -11.03 17.12
C GLY A 201 4.13 -12.22 17.94
N LYS A 202 5.39 -12.15 18.36
CA LYS A 202 6.01 -13.13 19.24
C LYS A 202 5.85 -12.70 20.70
N PHE A 203 5.43 -13.66 21.54
CA PHE A 203 5.37 -13.49 22.98
C PHE A 203 5.52 -14.85 23.67
N GLY A 204 6.59 -15.02 24.45
CA GLY A 204 6.88 -16.32 25.08
C GLY A 204 8.24 -16.38 25.81
N GLY A 205 8.85 -15.25 26.12
CA GLY A 205 10.15 -15.19 26.83
C GLY A 205 11.35 -15.47 25.93
N ALA A 206 12.49 -15.71 26.52
CA ALA A 206 13.82 -15.73 25.89
C ALA A 206 13.99 -16.75 24.74
N THR A 207 13.18 -17.80 24.70
CA THR A 207 13.24 -18.84 23.66
C THR A 207 11.85 -19.23 23.14
N GLY A 208 10.82 -18.43 23.44
CA GLY A 208 9.44 -18.72 23.05
C GLY A 208 8.74 -19.82 23.88
N ASN A 209 9.39 -20.32 24.95
CA ASN A 209 8.93 -21.46 25.73
C ASN A 209 8.41 -21.10 27.14
N PHE A 210 8.26 -19.82 27.47
CA PHE A 210 7.83 -19.33 28.80
C PHE A 210 8.66 -19.86 29.96
N ASN A 211 9.98 -20.10 29.79
CA ASN A 211 10.83 -20.72 30.79
C ASN A 211 10.76 -20.02 32.14
N ALA A 212 10.96 -18.69 32.18
CA ALA A 212 10.93 -17.92 33.42
C ALA A 212 9.54 -17.89 34.06
N HIS A 213 8.49 -17.75 33.24
CA HIS A 213 7.11 -17.77 33.70
C HIS A 213 6.74 -19.10 34.36
N ASN A 214 7.04 -20.23 33.70
CA ASN A 214 6.74 -21.57 34.21
C ASN A 214 7.52 -21.92 35.49
N VAL A 215 8.74 -21.39 35.63
CA VAL A 215 9.50 -21.60 36.87
C VAL A 215 8.90 -20.81 38.03
N ALA A 216 8.42 -19.60 37.77
CA ALA A 216 7.83 -18.73 38.79
C ALA A 216 6.42 -19.18 39.20
N TYR A 217 5.56 -19.51 38.23
CA TYR A 217 4.15 -19.89 38.45
C TYR A 217 3.79 -21.08 37.55
N PRO A 218 4.17 -22.30 37.93
CA PRO A 218 3.96 -23.51 37.10
C PRO A 218 2.47 -23.89 36.95
N GLU A 219 1.60 -23.36 37.81
CA GLU A 219 0.15 -23.60 37.78
C GLU A 219 -0.61 -22.74 36.75
N ILE A 220 0.02 -21.72 36.17
CA ILE A 220 -0.59 -20.85 35.20
C ILE A 220 -0.38 -21.41 33.78
N ASP A 221 -1.45 -21.46 32.98
CA ASP A 221 -1.35 -21.71 31.54
C ASP A 221 -0.89 -20.44 30.83
N TRP A 222 0.44 -20.27 30.73
CA TRP A 222 1.06 -19.12 30.11
C TRP A 222 0.80 -19.04 28.61
N THR A 223 0.53 -20.16 27.95
CA THR A 223 0.16 -20.16 26.52
C THR A 223 -1.23 -19.56 26.33
N ALA A 224 -2.21 -20.01 27.11
CA ALA A 224 -3.56 -19.44 27.08
C ALA A 224 -3.56 -17.96 27.47
N PHE A 225 -2.80 -17.59 28.51
CA PHE A 225 -2.62 -16.20 28.93
C PHE A 225 -2.08 -15.33 27.79
N ALA A 226 -0.97 -15.75 27.17
CA ALA A 226 -0.32 -14.98 26.10
C ALA A 226 -1.23 -14.84 24.86
N ASN A 227 -1.94 -15.91 24.49
CA ASN A 227 -2.93 -15.85 23.40
C ASN A 227 -4.00 -14.79 23.70
N LYS A 228 -4.55 -14.81 24.92
CA LYS A 228 -5.56 -13.83 25.35
C LYS A 228 -4.98 -12.42 25.41
N PHE A 229 -3.79 -12.24 25.99
CA PHE A 229 -3.12 -10.95 26.09
C PHE A 229 -2.93 -10.30 24.72
N LEU A 230 -2.35 -11.01 23.75
CA LEU A 230 -2.13 -10.46 22.42
C LEU A 230 -3.44 -10.17 21.69
N THR A 231 -4.42 -11.07 21.77
CA THR A 231 -5.67 -10.93 21.04
C THR A 231 -6.59 -9.86 21.66
N GLU A 232 -6.73 -9.85 22.99
CA GLU A 232 -7.71 -8.99 23.66
C GLU A 232 -7.13 -7.61 24.03
N LYS A 233 -5.85 -7.53 24.46
CA LYS A 233 -5.24 -6.25 24.85
C LYS A 233 -4.54 -5.58 23.67
N LEU A 234 -3.69 -6.31 22.94
CA LEU A 234 -2.89 -5.74 21.85
C LEU A 234 -3.57 -5.81 20.47
N LYS A 235 -4.67 -6.58 20.33
CA LYS A 235 -5.41 -6.77 19.06
C LYS A 235 -4.54 -7.30 17.92
N ILE A 236 -3.61 -8.22 18.23
CA ILE A 236 -2.79 -8.95 17.27
C ILE A 236 -2.85 -10.44 17.59
N GLU A 237 -2.51 -11.31 16.63
CA GLU A 237 -2.42 -12.74 16.84
C GLU A 237 -1.07 -13.13 17.47
N ARG A 238 -1.05 -14.18 18.29
CA ARG A 238 0.19 -14.72 18.79
C ARG A 238 0.74 -15.79 17.85
N GLU A 239 1.99 -15.67 17.47
CA GLU A 239 2.73 -16.74 16.81
C GLU A 239 3.02 -17.87 17.82
N GLN A 240 2.45 -19.05 17.56
CA GLN A 240 2.43 -20.13 18.57
C GLN A 240 3.80 -20.78 18.79
N TYR A 241 4.62 -20.84 17.75
CA TYR A 241 5.96 -21.43 17.79
C TYR A 241 6.97 -20.45 17.19
N THR A 242 7.85 -19.96 18.03
CA THR A 242 8.88 -18.97 17.67
C THR A 242 10.19 -19.29 18.37
N THR A 243 11.26 -18.65 17.94
CA THR A 243 12.50 -18.54 18.71
C THR A 243 12.39 -17.36 19.70
N GLN A 244 13.48 -16.68 20.00
CA GLN A 244 13.43 -15.45 20.79
C GLN A 244 12.71 -14.31 20.05
N ILE A 245 12.66 -14.38 18.71
CA ILE A 245 12.04 -13.37 17.83
C ILE A 245 10.84 -13.91 17.08
N SER A 246 10.05 -13.02 16.49
CA SER A 246 9.00 -13.34 15.51
C SER A 246 9.57 -14.10 14.32
N ASN A 247 8.74 -14.94 13.68
CA ASN A 247 9.07 -15.57 12.40
C ASN A 247 9.08 -14.55 11.25
N TYR A 248 8.40 -13.41 11.41
CA TYR A 248 8.22 -12.34 10.43
C TYR A 248 7.54 -12.74 9.10
N ASP A 249 7.02 -13.96 8.99
CA ASP A 249 6.38 -14.45 7.76
C ASP A 249 5.16 -13.61 7.37
N ASN A 250 4.33 -13.20 8.34
CA ASN A 250 3.20 -12.32 8.10
C ASN A 250 3.63 -10.92 7.67
N PHE A 251 4.71 -10.37 8.25
CA PHE A 251 5.29 -9.11 7.78
C PHE A 251 5.79 -9.21 6.33
N ALA A 252 6.49 -10.30 5.99
CA ALA A 252 6.94 -10.54 4.62
C ALA A 252 5.75 -10.59 3.64
N ALA A 253 4.66 -11.29 4.02
CA ALA A 253 3.45 -11.34 3.22
C ALA A 253 2.79 -9.95 3.03
N VAL A 254 2.80 -9.10 4.07
CA VAL A 254 2.32 -7.72 3.97
C VAL A 254 3.20 -6.89 3.02
N PHE A 255 4.52 -6.95 3.17
CA PHE A 255 5.46 -6.19 2.33
C PHE A 255 5.37 -6.61 0.86
N ASP A 256 5.25 -7.90 0.58
CA ASP A 256 5.02 -8.41 -0.77
C ASP A 256 3.69 -7.94 -1.36
N ASN A 257 2.65 -7.85 -0.55
CA ASN A 257 1.36 -7.35 -1.00
C ASN A 257 1.40 -5.84 -1.28
N LEU A 258 2.01 -5.04 -0.39
CA LEU A 258 2.21 -3.60 -0.60
C LEU A 258 3.00 -3.35 -1.91
N ARG A 259 4.04 -4.14 -2.17
CA ARG A 259 4.82 -4.06 -3.40
C ARG A 259 3.99 -4.36 -4.64
N ARG A 260 3.07 -5.36 -4.59
CA ARG A 260 2.15 -5.64 -5.69
C ARG A 260 1.17 -4.50 -5.94
N ILE A 261 0.63 -3.89 -4.89
CA ILE A 261 -0.22 -2.69 -5.00
C ILE A 261 0.57 -1.55 -5.64
N ASN A 262 1.78 -1.29 -5.17
CA ASN A 262 2.66 -0.27 -5.73
C ASN A 262 2.94 -0.47 -7.22
N ASN A 263 3.18 -1.72 -7.66
CA ASN A 263 3.39 -2.04 -9.07
C ASN A 263 2.16 -1.75 -9.95
N ILE A 264 0.95 -1.92 -9.40
CA ILE A 264 -0.28 -1.57 -10.12
C ILE A 264 -0.37 -0.05 -10.31
N VAL A 265 0.03 0.73 -9.30
CA VAL A 265 0.03 2.20 -9.41
C VAL A 265 1.14 2.67 -10.37
N VAL A 266 2.30 2.05 -10.38
CA VAL A 266 3.35 2.33 -11.39
C VAL A 266 2.83 2.10 -12.81
N ASP A 267 2.13 1.00 -13.03
CA ASP A 267 1.52 0.66 -14.32
C ASP A 267 0.47 1.72 -14.74
N LEU A 268 -0.40 2.13 -13.79
CA LEU A 268 -1.36 3.22 -13.95
C LEU A 268 -0.66 4.56 -14.32
N ASP A 269 0.40 4.92 -13.57
CA ASP A 269 1.13 6.18 -13.79
C ASP A 269 1.76 6.23 -15.21
N ARG A 270 2.28 5.09 -15.69
CA ARG A 270 2.84 4.95 -17.03
C ARG A 270 1.80 5.05 -18.13
N ASP A 271 0.61 4.49 -17.93
CA ASP A 271 -0.49 4.59 -18.88
C ASP A 271 -0.97 6.03 -19.00
N PHE A 272 -1.21 6.74 -17.89
CA PHE A 272 -1.60 8.15 -17.93
C PHE A 272 -0.49 9.04 -18.50
N TRP A 273 0.76 8.80 -18.15
CA TRP A 273 1.89 9.48 -18.79
C TRP A 273 1.86 9.29 -20.31
N THR A 274 1.62 8.08 -20.77
CA THR A 274 1.53 7.73 -22.19
C THR A 274 0.34 8.42 -22.85
N TYR A 275 -0.84 8.40 -22.24
CA TYR A 275 -2.03 9.09 -22.78
C TYR A 275 -1.82 10.62 -22.85
N ILE A 276 -1.10 11.22 -21.93
CA ILE A 276 -0.71 12.63 -22.01
C ILE A 276 0.24 12.85 -23.20
N SER A 277 1.23 11.99 -23.42
CA SER A 277 2.16 12.07 -24.54
C SER A 277 1.46 11.89 -25.90
N MET A 278 0.37 11.13 -25.95
CA MET A 278 -0.51 10.94 -27.11
C MET A 278 -1.53 12.09 -27.29
N THR A 279 -1.48 13.10 -26.44
CA THR A 279 -2.44 14.22 -26.42
C THR A 279 -3.89 13.84 -26.09
N TYR A 280 -4.14 12.64 -25.60
CA TYR A 280 -5.47 12.21 -25.13
C TYR A 280 -5.92 12.99 -23.90
N PHE A 281 -4.96 13.44 -23.09
CA PHE A 281 -5.17 14.34 -21.97
C PHE A 281 -4.31 15.59 -22.08
N LYS A 282 -4.87 16.71 -21.62
CA LYS A 282 -4.16 17.92 -21.24
C LYS A 282 -4.15 18.02 -19.72
N GLN A 283 -3.28 18.85 -19.17
CA GLN A 283 -3.19 19.09 -17.73
C GLN A 283 -3.62 20.52 -17.39
N LYS A 284 -4.42 20.66 -16.33
CA LYS A 284 -4.77 21.99 -15.79
C LYS A 284 -3.51 22.73 -15.37
N ILE A 285 -3.40 23.99 -15.79
CA ILE A 285 -2.31 24.89 -15.42
C ILE A 285 -2.79 25.68 -14.20
N LYS A 286 -2.00 25.70 -13.13
CA LYS A 286 -2.24 26.58 -11.99
C LYS A 286 -1.54 27.91 -12.23
N ALA A 287 -2.24 29.03 -12.01
CA ALA A 287 -1.66 30.35 -12.15
C ALA A 287 -0.38 30.50 -11.32
N GLY A 288 0.72 30.92 -11.95
CA GLY A 288 2.04 31.05 -11.31
C GLY A 288 2.91 29.79 -11.35
N GLU A 289 2.42 28.63 -11.80
CA GLU A 289 3.28 27.46 -12.03
C GLU A 289 4.09 27.62 -13.34
N VAL A 290 5.38 27.28 -13.26
CA VAL A 290 6.28 27.22 -14.43
C VAL A 290 6.44 25.77 -14.84
N GLY A 291 5.86 25.39 -15.99
CA GLY A 291 5.86 23.99 -16.47
C GLY A 291 7.22 23.52 -17.00
N SER A 292 8.07 24.45 -17.47
CA SER A 292 9.41 24.18 -17.99
C SER A 292 10.27 25.43 -17.86
N SER A 293 11.54 25.27 -17.51
CA SER A 293 12.49 26.38 -17.40
C SER A 293 12.83 27.04 -18.74
N ALA A 294 12.67 26.33 -19.86
CA ALA A 294 13.08 26.79 -21.19
C ALA A 294 11.90 26.93 -22.18
N MET A 295 10.80 26.22 -21.99
CA MET A 295 9.67 26.14 -22.90
C MET A 295 8.36 26.44 -22.17
N PRO A 296 7.87 27.70 -22.17
CA PRO A 296 6.71 28.13 -21.38
C PRO A 296 5.41 27.38 -21.68
N HIS A 297 5.26 26.85 -22.90
CA HIS A 297 4.06 26.11 -23.34
C HIS A 297 4.04 24.66 -22.88
N LYS A 298 5.16 24.14 -22.33
CA LYS A 298 5.32 22.72 -21.99
C LYS A 298 4.84 22.44 -20.56
N VAL A 299 3.81 21.63 -20.43
CA VAL A 299 3.28 21.16 -19.13
C VAL A 299 3.66 19.68 -18.96
N ASN A 300 4.65 19.41 -18.12
CA ASN A 300 5.15 18.05 -17.91
C ASN A 300 4.24 17.26 -16.95
N PRO A 301 4.07 15.93 -17.16
CA PRO A 301 3.28 15.06 -16.28
C PRO A 301 4.09 14.63 -15.03
N ILE A 302 4.72 15.61 -14.36
CA ILE A 302 5.69 15.36 -13.26
C ILE A 302 5.07 14.68 -12.03
N ASP A 303 3.76 14.78 -11.85
CA ASP A 303 3.08 14.16 -10.72
C ASP A 303 3.11 12.62 -10.86
N PHE A 304 2.92 12.08 -12.06
CA PHE A 304 3.04 10.64 -12.35
C PHE A 304 4.49 10.15 -12.30
N GLU A 305 5.44 10.93 -12.81
CA GLU A 305 6.88 10.63 -12.74
C GLU A 305 7.37 10.61 -11.28
N ASN A 306 6.94 11.57 -10.44
CA ASN A 306 7.27 11.61 -9.02
C ASN A 306 6.69 10.41 -8.27
N SER A 307 5.48 9.97 -8.63
CA SER A 307 4.87 8.75 -8.07
C SER A 307 5.71 7.52 -8.43
N GLU A 308 5.98 7.29 -9.71
CA GLU A 308 6.79 6.14 -10.17
C GLU A 308 8.15 6.10 -9.46
N GLY A 309 8.85 7.23 -9.36
CA GLY A 309 10.15 7.31 -8.69
C GLY A 309 10.09 6.93 -7.21
N ASN A 310 9.08 7.43 -6.47
CA ASN A 310 8.89 7.10 -5.06
C ASN A 310 8.49 5.62 -4.86
N LEU A 311 7.63 5.07 -5.73
CA LEU A 311 7.25 3.66 -5.66
C LEU A 311 8.43 2.71 -5.96
N GLY A 312 9.35 3.12 -6.82
CA GLY A 312 10.58 2.38 -7.06
C GLY A 312 11.44 2.23 -5.80
N ILE A 313 11.62 3.32 -5.05
CA ILE A 313 12.34 3.31 -3.77
C ILE A 313 11.57 2.48 -2.72
N ALA A 314 10.26 2.69 -2.60
CA ALA A 314 9.43 1.92 -1.68
C ALA A 314 9.56 0.41 -1.93
N ASN A 315 9.44 -0.01 -3.19
CA ASN A 315 9.52 -1.41 -3.57
C ASN A 315 10.89 -2.05 -3.28
N ALA A 316 11.98 -1.32 -3.47
CA ALA A 316 13.32 -1.81 -3.16
C ALA A 316 13.49 -2.09 -1.65
N VAL A 317 12.97 -1.21 -0.79
CA VAL A 317 13.03 -1.40 0.67
C VAL A 317 12.06 -2.49 1.13
N LEU A 318 10.83 -2.54 0.59
CA LEU A 318 9.85 -3.60 0.89
C LEU A 318 10.39 -4.99 0.49
N ASP A 319 11.04 -5.09 -0.67
CA ASP A 319 11.68 -6.33 -1.12
C ASP A 319 12.76 -6.79 -0.15
N HIS A 320 13.66 -5.88 0.25
CA HIS A 320 14.69 -6.18 1.23
C HIS A 320 14.11 -6.65 2.57
N LEU A 321 13.10 -5.94 3.12
CA LEU A 321 12.45 -6.28 4.38
C LEU A 321 11.78 -7.65 4.30
N GLY A 322 11.03 -7.93 3.22
CA GLY A 322 10.35 -9.21 3.02
C GLY A 322 11.29 -10.40 2.91
N ASN A 323 12.45 -10.22 2.27
CA ASN A 323 13.44 -11.27 2.12
C ASN A 323 14.36 -11.42 3.35
N LYS A 324 14.65 -10.32 4.08
CA LYS A 324 15.61 -10.33 5.19
C LYS A 324 15.02 -10.80 6.50
N LEU A 325 13.83 -10.30 6.87
CA LEU A 325 13.27 -10.51 8.21
C LEU A 325 13.01 -11.98 8.56
N PRO A 326 12.49 -12.84 7.66
CA PRO A 326 12.28 -14.26 7.97
C PRO A 326 13.57 -15.07 8.16
N ILE A 327 14.73 -14.47 7.90
CA ILE A 327 16.04 -15.16 8.00
C ILE A 327 16.84 -14.59 9.17
N SER A 328 17.10 -15.40 10.18
CA SER A 328 17.92 -15.05 11.34
C SER A 328 18.90 -16.19 11.69
N ARG A 329 19.76 -15.96 12.69
CA ARG A 329 20.71 -16.95 13.19
C ARG A 329 20.23 -17.54 14.52
N LEU A 330 20.05 -18.86 14.56
CA LEU A 330 19.64 -19.58 15.77
C LEU A 330 18.41 -18.90 16.44
N GLN A 331 18.57 -18.36 17.65
CA GLN A 331 17.48 -17.72 18.39
C GLN A 331 17.28 -16.25 18.02
N LEU A 332 18.35 -15.53 17.74
CA LEU A 332 18.34 -14.09 17.45
C LEU A 332 19.70 -13.63 16.94
N ASP A 333 19.71 -12.68 16.00
CA ASP A 333 20.80 -11.75 15.78
C ASP A 333 20.25 -10.30 15.70
N LEU A 334 21.12 -9.31 15.72
CA LEU A 334 20.72 -7.89 15.78
C LEU A 334 20.21 -7.33 14.43
N THR A 335 20.36 -8.07 13.34
CA THR A 335 20.06 -7.52 12.00
C THR A 335 18.58 -7.22 11.77
N ASP A 336 17.69 -7.93 12.43
CA ASP A 336 16.24 -7.66 12.39
C ASP A 336 15.92 -6.27 12.96
N SER A 337 16.43 -5.96 14.15
CA SER A 337 16.22 -4.64 14.80
C SER A 337 16.77 -3.49 13.95
N THR A 338 17.90 -3.71 13.26
CA THR A 338 18.49 -2.71 12.38
C THR A 338 17.58 -2.39 11.19
N VAL A 339 17.05 -3.41 10.53
CA VAL A 339 16.21 -3.20 9.32
C VAL A 339 14.79 -2.75 9.68
N LEU A 340 14.22 -3.22 10.80
CA LEU A 340 12.89 -2.82 11.26
C LEU A 340 12.78 -1.31 11.56
N ARG A 341 13.86 -0.63 11.91
CA ARG A 341 13.86 0.85 12.06
C ARG A 341 13.53 1.58 10.77
N ASN A 342 13.63 0.90 9.62
CA ASN A 342 13.30 1.46 8.30
C ASN A 342 11.88 1.11 7.82
N ILE A 343 11.06 0.43 8.63
CA ILE A 343 9.73 -0.07 8.21
C ILE A 343 8.78 1.06 7.77
N GLY A 344 8.91 2.25 8.35
CA GLY A 344 8.13 3.44 7.97
C GLY A 344 8.58 4.09 6.67
N VAL A 345 9.82 3.89 6.24
CA VAL A 345 10.40 4.56 5.06
C VAL A 345 9.67 4.17 3.77
N PRO A 346 9.51 2.86 3.45
CA PRO A 346 8.79 2.47 2.24
C PRO A 346 7.31 2.86 2.28
N LEU A 347 6.69 2.85 3.46
CA LEU A 347 5.30 3.31 3.60
C LEU A 347 5.19 4.81 3.33
N ALA A 348 6.14 5.61 3.80
CA ALA A 348 6.20 7.05 3.52
C ALA A 348 6.34 7.32 2.02
N HIS A 349 7.26 6.65 1.33
CA HIS A 349 7.41 6.78 -0.12
C HIS A 349 6.14 6.36 -0.87
N THR A 350 5.45 5.30 -0.43
CA THR A 350 4.17 4.87 -0.99
C THR A 350 3.09 5.95 -0.83
N ILE A 351 2.95 6.55 0.35
CA ILE A 351 1.98 7.64 0.60
C ILE A 351 2.30 8.89 -0.23
N ILE A 352 3.57 9.27 -0.36
CA ILE A 352 4.00 10.37 -1.22
C ILE A 352 3.57 10.10 -2.67
N ALA A 353 3.80 8.89 -3.16
CA ALA A 353 3.46 8.47 -4.50
C ALA A 353 1.95 8.51 -4.75
N PHE A 354 1.15 7.90 -3.90
CA PHE A 354 -0.31 7.88 -4.06
C PHE A 354 -0.91 9.29 -4.05
N LYS A 355 -0.44 10.17 -3.16
CA LYS A 355 -0.83 11.59 -3.16
C LYS A 355 -0.38 12.31 -4.43
N SER A 356 0.75 11.92 -5.02
CA SER A 356 1.23 12.47 -6.29
C SER A 356 0.38 12.01 -7.46
N THR A 357 0.05 10.72 -7.56
CA THR A 357 -0.88 10.18 -8.56
C THR A 357 -2.25 10.86 -8.47
N LEU A 358 -2.82 10.97 -7.26
CA LEU A 358 -4.08 11.71 -7.03
C LEU A 358 -4.03 13.15 -7.54
N LYS A 359 -2.92 13.85 -7.27
CA LYS A 359 -2.71 15.21 -7.77
C LYS A 359 -2.65 15.24 -9.29
N GLY A 360 -1.97 14.27 -9.92
CA GLY A 360 -1.91 14.14 -11.37
C GLY A 360 -3.29 13.91 -11.98
N LEU A 361 -4.05 12.95 -11.45
CA LEU A 361 -5.42 12.62 -11.89
C LEU A 361 -6.36 13.83 -11.80
N ASN A 362 -6.28 14.61 -10.73
CA ASN A 362 -7.09 15.83 -10.56
C ASN A 362 -6.76 16.97 -11.52
N LYS A 363 -5.60 16.92 -12.20
CA LYS A 363 -5.19 17.89 -13.22
C LYS A 363 -5.63 17.50 -14.62
N LEU A 364 -6.09 16.27 -14.85
CA LEU A 364 -6.43 15.79 -16.19
C LEU A 364 -7.61 16.53 -16.79
N ILE A 365 -7.49 16.86 -18.07
CA ILE A 365 -8.56 17.36 -18.94
C ILE A 365 -8.58 16.47 -20.17
N ILE A 366 -9.67 15.73 -20.37
CA ILE A 366 -9.80 14.86 -21.53
C ILE A 366 -9.83 15.66 -22.83
N ASN A 367 -9.10 15.18 -23.83
CA ASN A 367 -9.09 15.74 -25.19
C ASN A 367 -9.82 14.79 -26.15
N LYS A 368 -11.16 14.82 -26.11
CA LYS A 368 -12.01 13.95 -26.93
C LYS A 368 -11.69 14.06 -28.42
N ALA A 369 -11.40 15.27 -28.92
CA ALA A 369 -11.07 15.47 -30.31
C ALA A 369 -9.80 14.68 -30.75
N ALA A 370 -8.78 14.59 -29.91
CA ALA A 370 -7.59 13.81 -30.24
C ALA A 370 -7.88 12.31 -30.21
N ILE A 371 -8.70 11.83 -29.27
CA ILE A 371 -9.13 10.43 -29.19
C ILE A 371 -9.96 10.04 -30.42
N GLU A 372 -10.91 10.90 -30.81
CA GLU A 372 -11.76 10.70 -31.99
C GLU A 372 -10.94 10.70 -33.30
N ALA A 373 -9.95 11.59 -33.40
CA ALA A 373 -9.06 11.67 -34.57
C ALA A 373 -8.21 10.37 -34.69
N ASP A 374 -7.68 9.83 -33.58
CA ASP A 374 -6.90 8.58 -33.61
C ASP A 374 -7.77 7.37 -34.02
N LEU A 375 -9.04 7.33 -33.59
CA LEU A 375 -10.00 6.32 -34.05
C LEU A 375 -10.29 6.47 -35.56
N GLU A 376 -10.54 7.68 -36.02
CA GLU A 376 -10.87 7.99 -37.44
C GLU A 376 -9.68 7.67 -38.37
N ASP A 377 -8.45 7.89 -37.88
CA ASP A 377 -7.25 7.56 -38.64
C ASP A 377 -6.95 6.08 -38.75
N ASN A 378 -7.67 5.20 -38.03
CA ASN A 378 -7.38 3.77 -37.90
C ASN A 378 -8.57 2.86 -38.24
N TRP A 379 -9.28 3.13 -39.32
CA TRP A 379 -10.44 2.31 -39.78
C TRP A 379 -10.11 0.82 -40.00
N ALA A 380 -8.85 0.48 -40.26
CA ALA A 380 -8.42 -0.92 -40.42
C ALA A 380 -8.78 -1.83 -39.21
N VAL A 381 -8.98 -1.26 -38.03
CA VAL A 381 -9.28 -2.02 -36.79
C VAL A 381 -10.67 -2.68 -36.83
N VAL A 382 -11.60 -2.19 -37.65
CA VAL A 382 -12.93 -2.83 -37.80
C VAL A 382 -12.90 -4.12 -38.63
N ALA A 383 -11.78 -4.42 -39.28
CA ALA A 383 -11.62 -5.65 -40.05
C ALA A 383 -11.87 -6.89 -39.19
N GLU A 384 -11.50 -6.89 -37.92
CA GLU A 384 -11.78 -7.98 -36.98
C GLU A 384 -13.29 -8.21 -36.80
N ALA A 385 -14.06 -7.15 -36.63
CA ALA A 385 -15.53 -7.21 -36.49
C ALA A 385 -16.18 -7.78 -37.75
N ILE A 386 -15.78 -7.25 -38.90
CA ILE A 386 -16.29 -7.71 -40.22
C ILE A 386 -15.97 -9.20 -40.43
N GLN A 387 -14.72 -9.59 -40.19
CA GLN A 387 -14.29 -10.98 -40.28
C GLN A 387 -15.12 -11.89 -39.38
N THR A 388 -15.39 -11.50 -38.16
CA THR A 388 -16.14 -12.27 -37.18
C THR A 388 -17.59 -12.48 -37.63
N ILE A 389 -18.23 -11.44 -38.18
CA ILE A 389 -19.58 -11.55 -38.76
C ILE A 389 -19.58 -12.42 -39.98
N LEU A 390 -18.64 -12.27 -40.91
CA LEU A 390 -18.53 -13.11 -42.09
C LEU A 390 -18.32 -14.61 -41.72
N ARG A 391 -17.58 -14.89 -40.66
CA ARG A 391 -17.47 -16.27 -40.12
C ARG A 391 -18.81 -16.80 -39.61
N ARG A 392 -19.59 -15.97 -38.91
CA ARG A 392 -20.92 -16.32 -38.44
C ARG A 392 -21.83 -16.73 -39.61
N GLU A 393 -21.70 -16.04 -40.73
CA GLU A 393 -22.47 -16.29 -41.95
C GLU A 393 -21.85 -17.39 -42.86
N ALA A 394 -20.83 -18.11 -42.36
CA ALA A 394 -20.11 -19.15 -43.11
C ALA A 394 -19.52 -18.68 -44.47
N TYR A 395 -19.18 -17.38 -44.57
CA TYR A 395 -18.54 -16.82 -45.76
C TYR A 395 -17.17 -17.48 -46.03
N PRO A 396 -16.83 -17.85 -47.28
CA PRO A 396 -15.59 -18.55 -47.59
C PRO A 396 -14.36 -17.63 -47.41
N ASN A 397 -13.34 -18.12 -46.67
CA ASN A 397 -12.03 -17.48 -46.47
C ASN A 397 -12.10 -15.99 -46.04
N PRO A 398 -12.87 -15.62 -44.99
CA PRO A 398 -13.11 -14.20 -44.63
C PRO A 398 -11.84 -13.45 -44.23
N TYR A 399 -10.86 -14.16 -43.65
CA TYR A 399 -9.56 -13.56 -43.29
C TYR A 399 -8.78 -13.14 -44.54
N GLU A 400 -8.72 -13.96 -45.55
CA GLU A 400 -7.95 -13.68 -46.78
C GLU A 400 -8.60 -12.52 -47.56
N ALA A 401 -9.94 -12.44 -47.59
CA ALA A 401 -10.65 -11.35 -48.24
C ALA A 401 -10.28 -9.98 -47.55
N LEU A 402 -10.27 -9.92 -46.23
CA LEU A 402 -9.91 -8.69 -45.49
C LEU A 402 -8.42 -8.38 -45.52
N LYS A 403 -7.56 -9.41 -45.56
CA LYS A 403 -6.12 -9.23 -45.68
C LYS A 403 -5.73 -8.47 -46.96
N ALA A 404 -6.42 -8.72 -48.05
CA ALA A 404 -6.22 -8.02 -49.32
C ALA A 404 -6.52 -6.52 -49.19
N LEU A 405 -7.51 -6.15 -48.39
CA LEU A 405 -7.88 -4.75 -48.12
C LEU A 405 -6.88 -4.06 -47.16
N THR A 406 -6.46 -4.74 -46.09
CA THR A 406 -5.73 -4.12 -44.98
C THR A 406 -4.20 -4.13 -45.14
N ARG A 407 -3.66 -4.97 -46.01
CA ARG A 407 -2.22 -5.05 -46.32
C ARG A 407 -1.84 -4.34 -47.62
N THR A 408 -2.49 -3.25 -47.91
CA THR A 408 -2.12 -2.31 -48.96
C THR A 408 -1.32 -1.16 -48.37
N ASN A 409 -0.46 -0.50 -49.15
CA ASN A 409 0.27 0.70 -48.71
C ASN A 409 -0.64 1.96 -48.66
N SER A 410 -1.95 1.80 -48.88
CA SER A 410 -2.93 2.90 -48.83
C SER A 410 -3.64 2.91 -47.47
N LYS A 411 -4.00 4.12 -47.01
CA LYS A 411 -4.78 4.31 -45.77
C LYS A 411 -6.17 3.67 -45.94
N VAL A 412 -6.53 2.79 -45.01
CA VAL A 412 -7.91 2.26 -44.94
C VAL A 412 -8.81 3.34 -44.33
N THR A 413 -9.91 3.62 -45.01
CA THR A 413 -10.91 4.64 -44.64
C THR A 413 -12.29 4.01 -44.56
N GLN A 414 -13.27 4.77 -44.01
CA GLN A 414 -14.67 4.36 -44.04
C GLN A 414 -15.15 4.05 -45.48
N ALA A 415 -14.76 4.88 -46.43
CA ALA A 415 -15.13 4.69 -47.83
C ALA A 415 -14.56 3.39 -48.41
N SER A 416 -13.27 3.11 -48.18
CA SER A 416 -12.65 1.88 -48.67
C SER A 416 -13.23 0.62 -48.03
N ILE A 417 -13.63 0.68 -46.76
CA ILE A 417 -14.36 -0.39 -46.06
C ILE A 417 -15.75 -0.59 -46.71
N ALA A 418 -16.48 0.48 -46.97
CA ALA A 418 -17.82 0.44 -47.60
C ALA A 418 -17.74 -0.18 -49.02
N GLU A 419 -16.80 0.30 -49.85
CA GLU A 419 -16.53 -0.26 -51.17
C GLU A 419 -16.21 -1.77 -51.13
N PHE A 420 -15.37 -2.17 -50.17
CA PHE A 420 -15.07 -3.58 -49.97
C PHE A 420 -16.33 -4.39 -49.60
N ILE A 421 -17.17 -3.90 -48.68
CA ILE A 421 -18.41 -4.56 -48.26
C ILE A 421 -19.34 -4.73 -49.45
N ASP A 422 -19.41 -3.75 -50.40
CA ASP A 422 -20.23 -3.83 -51.58
C ASP A 422 -19.79 -4.98 -52.52
N THR A 423 -18.52 -5.38 -52.50
CA THR A 423 -18.02 -6.50 -53.30
C THR A 423 -18.35 -7.90 -52.74
N LEU A 424 -18.77 -7.98 -51.45
CA LEU A 424 -19.06 -9.25 -50.79
C LEU A 424 -20.34 -9.89 -51.36
N ASP A 425 -20.32 -11.20 -51.57
CA ASP A 425 -21.48 -11.99 -51.94
C ASP A 425 -22.28 -12.39 -50.67
N VAL A 426 -23.01 -11.41 -50.15
CA VAL A 426 -23.87 -11.54 -48.96
C VAL A 426 -25.14 -10.72 -49.15
N SER A 427 -26.15 -10.94 -48.32
CA SER A 427 -27.43 -10.24 -48.42
C SER A 427 -27.27 -8.68 -48.27
N ALA A 428 -28.17 -7.93 -48.89
CA ALA A 428 -28.17 -6.48 -48.75
C ALA A 428 -28.30 -6.02 -47.29
N GLU A 429 -29.13 -6.69 -46.50
CA GLU A 429 -29.30 -6.44 -45.06
C GLU A 429 -27.99 -6.58 -44.31
N LEU A 430 -27.23 -7.64 -44.61
CA LEU A 430 -25.94 -7.88 -44.00
C LEU A 430 -24.90 -6.83 -44.39
N LYS A 431 -24.88 -6.40 -45.67
CA LYS A 431 -24.03 -5.30 -46.14
C LYS A 431 -24.30 -4.03 -45.35
N GLU A 432 -25.56 -3.66 -45.15
CA GLU A 432 -25.93 -2.47 -44.33
C GLU A 432 -25.52 -2.65 -42.88
N GLN A 433 -25.69 -3.83 -42.28
CA GLN A 433 -25.19 -4.12 -40.90
C GLN A 433 -23.68 -3.90 -40.81
N LEU A 434 -22.91 -4.43 -41.77
CA LEU A 434 -21.45 -4.31 -41.78
C LEU A 434 -21.00 -2.84 -41.95
N LYS A 435 -21.67 -2.06 -42.76
CA LYS A 435 -21.38 -0.62 -43.00
C LYS A 435 -21.62 0.25 -41.73
N GLN A 436 -22.46 -0.20 -40.80
CA GLN A 436 -22.71 0.52 -39.54
C GLN A 436 -21.55 0.36 -38.52
N ILE A 437 -20.62 -0.58 -38.75
CA ILE A 437 -19.50 -0.81 -37.85
C ILE A 437 -18.46 0.29 -38.06
N SER A 438 -18.05 0.92 -36.96
CA SER A 438 -17.03 1.96 -36.94
C SER A 438 -16.03 1.74 -35.80
N PRO A 439 -14.84 2.35 -35.86
CA PRO A 439 -13.92 2.32 -34.72
C PRO A 439 -14.53 2.84 -33.42
N SER A 440 -15.47 3.78 -33.52
CA SER A 440 -16.11 4.40 -32.33
C SER A 440 -17.22 3.55 -31.72
N ASN A 441 -17.83 2.61 -32.44
CA ASN A 441 -18.91 1.77 -31.91
C ASN A 441 -18.51 0.30 -31.70
N TYR A 442 -17.36 -0.11 -32.21
CA TYR A 442 -16.81 -1.48 -32.01
C TYR A 442 -16.04 -1.56 -30.66
N THR A 443 -16.70 -1.28 -29.56
CA THR A 443 -16.08 -1.16 -28.22
C THR A 443 -16.56 -2.21 -27.20
N GLY A 444 -17.36 -3.18 -27.62
CA GLY A 444 -17.91 -4.19 -26.71
C GLY A 444 -18.99 -3.66 -25.76
N LYS A 445 -19.26 -4.43 -24.72
CA LYS A 445 -20.30 -4.15 -23.70
C LYS A 445 -19.77 -4.44 -22.30
N LEU A 446 -18.84 -3.66 -21.79
CA LEU A 446 -18.41 -3.71 -20.38
C LEU A 446 -18.49 -2.32 -19.78
#